data_d75137a12672edfbfecda81e4310e771
#
_entry.id   d75137a12672edfbfecda81e4310e771
#
_cell.length_a   1.000
_cell.length_b   1.000
_cell.length_c   1.000
_cell.angle_alpha   90.00
_cell.angle_beta   90.00
_cell.angle_gamma   90.00
#
_symmetry.space_group_name_H-M   'P 1'
#
loop_
_entity.id
_entity.type
_entity.pdbx_description
1 polymer ?
#
loop_
_entity_poly.entity_id
_entity_poly.type
_entity_poly.pdbx_seq_one_letter_code
_entity_poly.pdbx_strand_id
1 'polypeptide(L)'
;MKHRVFGWTYFRFRLSLTFCYNQAAVTKITNVNAISTFTRYPWVFRGLVSGPTAGAVPSVFTVESYAQGQYEACVGSTGIACVRSYHPWVRISMTRSGQAAWTWGLG
;
A
#
# COMPACT_ATOMS: atom_id res chain seq x y z
N MET A 1 0.98 1.17 6.53
CA MET A 1 -0.26 0.76 7.20
C MET A 1 0.02 -0.35 8.19
N LYS A 2 -0.66 -0.33 9.32
CA LYS A 2 -0.51 -1.32 10.39
C LYS A 2 -1.85 -1.95 10.73
N HIS A 3 -1.83 -3.24 11.03
CA HIS A 3 -2.97 -3.93 11.63
C HIS A 3 -2.60 -4.37 13.04
N ARG A 4 -3.45 -4.05 14.03
CA ARG A 4 -3.25 -4.41 15.43
C ARG A 4 -4.40 -5.26 15.95
N VAL A 5 -4.05 -6.33 16.66
CA VAL A 5 -4.99 -7.17 17.40
C VAL A 5 -4.39 -7.40 18.78
N PHE A 6 -5.17 -7.17 19.84
CA PHE A 6 -4.72 -7.31 21.25
C PHE A 6 -3.48 -6.48 21.57
N GLY A 7 -3.37 -5.28 20.98
CA GLY A 7 -2.20 -4.42 21.19
C GLY A 7 -0.96 -4.80 20.40
N TRP A 8 -1.01 -5.87 19.60
CA TRP A 8 0.11 -6.37 18.81
C TRP A 8 -0.01 -5.90 17.37
N THR A 9 1.17 -5.66 16.73
CA THR A 9 1.24 -5.38 15.30
C THR A 9 1.62 -6.66 14.57
N TYR A 10 0.75 -7.15 13.67
CA TYR A 10 0.96 -8.39 12.95
C TYR A 10 1.64 -8.20 11.61
N PHE A 11 1.36 -7.09 10.92
CA PHE A 11 2.00 -6.80 9.64
C PHE A 11 1.97 -5.31 9.35
N ARG A 12 2.84 -4.91 8.42
CA ARG A 12 2.89 -3.54 7.87
C ARG A 12 3.00 -3.61 6.37
N PHE A 13 2.20 -2.83 5.69
CA PHE A 13 2.22 -2.68 4.25
C PHE A 13 2.46 -1.21 3.91
N ARG A 14 3.37 -0.96 2.96
CA ARG A 14 3.76 0.40 2.63
C ARG A 14 3.74 0.63 1.13
N LEU A 15 3.13 1.74 0.72
CA LEU A 15 3.23 2.31 -0.61
C LEU A 15 4.09 3.57 -0.52
N SER A 16 5.11 3.65 -1.33
CA SER A 16 5.99 4.82 -1.40
C SER A 16 6.21 5.23 -2.86
N LEU A 17 6.42 6.52 -3.06
CA LEU A 17 6.72 7.09 -4.36
C LEU A 17 7.36 8.46 -4.19
N THR A 18 7.92 8.97 -5.30
CA THR A 18 8.39 10.34 -5.43
C THR A 18 7.58 11.01 -6.52
N PHE A 19 7.08 12.25 -6.26
CA PHE A 19 6.40 13.00 -7.30
C PHE A 19 6.97 14.41 -7.41
N CYS A 20 6.95 14.94 -8.62
CA CYS A 20 7.39 16.28 -8.93
C CYS A 20 6.19 17.13 -9.35
N TYR A 21 6.21 18.40 -8.99
CA TYR A 21 5.13 19.35 -9.29
C TYR A 21 5.75 20.72 -9.58
N ASN A 22 4.97 21.57 -10.26
CA ASN A 22 5.44 22.92 -10.62
C ASN A 22 4.37 23.99 -10.40
N GLN A 23 3.40 23.75 -9.50
CA GLN A 23 2.25 24.60 -9.21
C GLN A 23 1.20 24.62 -10.33
N ALA A 24 1.56 24.26 -11.53
CA ALA A 24 0.63 24.15 -12.65
C ALA A 24 0.12 22.72 -12.83
N ALA A 25 0.97 21.74 -12.52
CA ALA A 25 0.65 20.33 -12.72
C ALA A 25 1.53 19.45 -11.85
N VAL A 26 1.07 18.22 -11.59
CA VAL A 26 1.95 17.11 -11.18
C VAL A 26 2.64 16.64 -12.46
N THR A 27 3.95 16.78 -12.52
CA THR A 27 4.71 16.59 -13.76
C THR A 27 5.33 15.21 -13.89
N LYS A 28 5.62 14.53 -12.78
CA LYS A 28 6.33 13.27 -12.81
C LYS A 28 6.03 12.47 -11.55
N ILE A 29 5.88 11.16 -11.70
CA ILE A 29 5.80 10.22 -10.58
C ILE A 29 6.83 9.13 -10.82
N THR A 30 7.72 8.89 -9.86
CA THR A 30 8.79 7.90 -9.97
C THR A 30 8.93 7.09 -8.70
N ASN A 31 9.69 6.00 -8.78
CA ASN A 31 10.01 5.14 -7.63
C ASN A 31 8.77 4.63 -6.91
N VAL A 32 7.72 4.31 -7.66
CA VAL A 32 6.48 3.77 -7.10
C VAL A 32 6.77 2.34 -6.64
N ASN A 33 6.60 2.10 -5.35
CA ASN A 33 6.93 0.82 -4.75
C ASN A 33 5.98 0.47 -3.62
N ALA A 34 5.49 -0.76 -3.64
CA ALA A 34 4.60 -1.29 -2.61
C ALA A 34 5.22 -2.57 -2.04
N ILE A 35 5.50 -2.57 -0.74
CA ILE A 35 6.18 -3.67 -0.09
C ILE A 35 5.55 -3.98 1.27
N SER A 36 5.73 -5.22 1.70
CA SER A 36 5.52 -5.60 3.08
C SER A 36 6.81 -5.32 3.86
N THR A 37 6.75 -4.43 4.84
CA THR A 37 7.92 -4.04 5.63
C THR A 37 8.07 -4.88 6.89
N PHE A 38 7.04 -5.63 7.27
CA PHE A 38 7.03 -6.43 8.48
C PHE A 38 5.89 -7.44 8.44
N THR A 39 6.20 -8.67 8.83
CA THR A 39 5.19 -9.70 9.11
C THR A 39 5.57 -10.47 10.36
N ARG A 40 4.58 -10.96 11.07
CA ARG A 40 4.76 -11.74 12.28
C ARG A 40 3.94 -13.02 12.18
N TYR A 41 4.54 -14.16 12.52
CA TYR A 41 3.83 -15.44 12.57
C TYR A 41 2.53 -15.29 13.38
N PRO A 42 1.41 -15.83 12.95
CA PRO A 42 1.23 -16.72 11.77
C PRO A 42 0.98 -16.01 10.44
N TRP A 43 1.13 -14.67 10.37
CA TRP A 43 0.84 -13.88 9.18
C TRP A 43 1.95 -14.02 8.15
N VAL A 44 1.56 -14.21 6.91
CA VAL A 44 2.46 -14.34 5.76
C VAL A 44 2.01 -13.39 4.67
N PHE A 45 2.93 -12.64 4.09
CA PHE A 45 2.66 -11.80 2.93
C PHE A 45 2.63 -12.66 1.67
N ARG A 46 1.50 -12.61 0.96
CA ARG A 46 1.30 -13.43 -0.26
C ARG A 46 1.57 -12.67 -1.56
N GLY A 47 1.90 -11.39 -1.48
CA GLY A 47 2.18 -10.59 -2.64
C GLY A 47 1.15 -9.49 -2.86
N LEU A 48 1.23 -8.84 -4.01
CA LEU A 48 0.34 -7.76 -4.39
C LEU A 48 -0.88 -8.31 -5.12
N VAL A 49 -2.06 -7.87 -4.70
CA VAL A 49 -3.32 -8.17 -5.39
C VAL A 49 -3.52 -7.19 -6.54
N SER A 50 -3.16 -5.93 -6.32
CA SER A 50 -3.33 -4.86 -7.30
C SER A 50 -2.26 -3.80 -7.11
N GLY A 51 -1.77 -3.25 -8.23
CA GLY A 51 -0.77 -2.19 -8.24
C GLY A 51 0.65 -2.68 -7.96
N PRO A 52 1.57 -1.78 -7.61
CA PRO A 52 1.32 -0.35 -7.47
C PRO A 52 0.97 0.32 -8.80
N THR A 53 0.05 1.27 -8.76
CA THR A 53 -0.35 2.06 -9.92
C THR A 53 0.01 3.53 -9.70
N ALA A 54 0.11 4.29 -10.79
CA ALA A 54 0.25 5.72 -10.77
C ALA A 54 -0.65 6.32 -11.84
N GLY A 55 -1.26 7.46 -11.52
CA GLY A 55 -2.09 8.16 -12.48
C GLY A 55 -1.28 8.76 -13.62
N ALA A 56 -1.96 9.15 -14.69
CA ALA A 56 -1.32 9.75 -15.84
C ALA A 56 -0.78 11.15 -15.51
N VAL A 57 0.44 11.41 -15.91
CA VAL A 57 1.11 12.70 -15.75
C VAL A 57 1.65 13.18 -17.10
N PRO A 58 1.72 14.51 -17.35
CA PRO A 58 1.39 15.60 -16.43
C PRO A 58 -0.12 15.74 -16.21
N SER A 59 -0.52 16.21 -15.03
CA SER A 59 -1.92 16.42 -14.71
C SER A 59 -2.11 17.71 -13.91
N VAL A 60 -3.10 18.51 -14.31
CA VAL A 60 -3.53 19.70 -13.53
C VAL A 60 -4.46 19.33 -12.39
N PHE A 61 -4.99 18.12 -12.40
CA PHE A 61 -5.89 17.61 -11.39
C PHE A 61 -5.13 16.78 -10.36
N THR A 62 -5.82 16.39 -9.28
CA THR A 62 -5.28 15.45 -8.32
C THR A 62 -4.99 14.11 -8.99
N VAL A 63 -3.80 13.57 -8.75
CA VAL A 63 -3.36 12.28 -9.28
C VAL A 63 -3.28 11.30 -8.13
N GLU A 64 -3.65 10.06 -8.37
CA GLU A 64 -3.64 9.02 -7.35
C GLU A 64 -2.69 7.88 -7.68
N SER A 65 -2.09 7.32 -6.64
CA SER A 65 -1.35 6.07 -6.67
C SER A 65 -2.00 5.10 -5.69
N TYR A 66 -2.03 3.82 -6.05
CA TYR A 66 -2.77 2.81 -5.29
C TYR A 66 -2.03 1.48 -5.30
N ALA A 67 -2.10 0.77 -4.18
CA ALA A 67 -1.63 -0.61 -4.11
C ALA A 67 -2.45 -1.37 -3.08
N GLN A 68 -2.62 -2.67 -3.33
CA GLN A 68 -3.29 -3.60 -2.43
C GLN A 68 -2.45 -4.87 -2.31
N GLY A 69 -2.18 -5.28 -1.08
CA GLY A 69 -1.48 -6.51 -0.79
C GLY A 69 -2.41 -7.59 -0.26
N GLN A 70 -1.87 -8.76 -0.03
CA GLN A 70 -2.58 -9.88 0.59
C GLN A 70 -1.73 -10.48 1.69
N TYR A 71 -2.34 -10.63 2.86
CA TYR A 71 -1.76 -11.33 4.00
C TYR A 71 -2.68 -12.45 4.43
N GLU A 72 -2.11 -13.59 4.77
CA GLU A 72 -2.86 -14.73 5.29
C GLU A 72 -2.28 -15.18 6.62
N ALA A 73 -3.15 -15.59 7.53
CA ALA A 73 -2.74 -16.23 8.77
C ALA A 73 -2.74 -17.74 8.55
N CYS A 74 -1.55 -18.32 8.47
CA CYS A 74 -1.37 -19.73 8.19
C CYS A 74 -0.77 -20.42 9.40
N VAL A 75 -1.40 -21.52 9.82
CA VAL A 75 -0.98 -22.29 11.00
C VAL A 75 -0.56 -23.70 10.59
N GLY A 76 0.28 -24.31 11.42
CA GLY A 76 0.79 -25.67 11.18
C GLY A 76 2.21 -25.66 10.62
N SER A 77 2.90 -26.78 10.77
CA SER A 77 4.31 -26.90 10.39
C SER A 77 4.53 -26.82 8.88
N THR A 78 3.51 -27.12 8.10
CA THR A 78 3.57 -27.08 6.63
C THR A 78 3.04 -25.77 6.06
N GLY A 79 2.41 -24.92 6.88
CA GLY A 79 1.86 -23.66 6.46
C GLY A 79 0.67 -23.76 5.50
N ILE A 80 0.03 -24.93 5.42
CA ILE A 80 -1.06 -25.13 4.48
C ILE A 80 -2.44 -24.84 5.04
N ALA A 81 -2.58 -24.63 6.34
CA ALA A 81 -3.86 -24.31 6.97
C ALA A 81 -3.96 -22.80 7.17
N CYS A 82 -4.44 -22.09 6.17
CA CYS A 82 -4.63 -20.65 6.23
C CYS A 82 -6.09 -20.35 6.61
N VAL A 83 -6.28 -19.72 7.77
CA VAL A 83 -7.58 -19.56 8.40
C VAL A 83 -8.18 -18.17 8.25
N ARG A 84 -7.40 -17.19 7.85
CA ARG A 84 -7.86 -15.81 7.70
C ARG A 84 -6.99 -15.07 6.69
N SER A 85 -7.60 -14.16 5.93
CA SER A 85 -6.86 -13.29 5.02
C SER A 85 -7.33 -11.85 5.14
N TYR A 86 -6.41 -10.92 4.90
CA TYR A 86 -6.68 -9.51 4.76
C TYR A 86 -6.04 -8.99 3.48
N HIS A 87 -6.69 -7.99 2.88
CA HIS A 87 -6.21 -7.33 1.66
C HIS A 87 -6.01 -5.84 1.92
N PRO A 88 -4.98 -5.46 2.68
CA PRO A 88 -4.74 -4.05 2.99
C PRO A 88 -4.47 -3.26 1.72
N TRP A 89 -5.02 -2.06 1.65
CA TRP A 89 -4.82 -1.18 0.52
C TRP A 89 -4.39 0.20 0.99
N VAL A 90 -3.63 0.90 0.15
CA VAL A 90 -3.18 2.26 0.39
C VAL A 90 -3.38 3.06 -0.88
N ARG A 91 -3.90 4.27 -0.75
CA ARG A 91 -4.05 5.23 -1.83
C ARG A 91 -3.39 6.54 -1.43
N ILE A 92 -2.58 7.09 -2.31
CA ILE A 92 -1.94 8.40 -2.14
C ILE A 92 -2.50 9.33 -3.20
N SER A 93 -3.04 10.47 -2.75
CA SER A 93 -3.53 11.53 -3.64
C SER A 93 -2.54 12.69 -3.62
N MET A 94 -2.12 13.15 -4.79
CA MET A 94 -1.08 14.17 -4.94
C MET A 94 -1.65 15.34 -5.74
N THR A 95 -1.34 16.56 -5.30
CA THR A 95 -1.79 17.77 -5.95
C THR A 95 -0.66 18.52 -6.63
N ARG A 96 -1.00 19.42 -7.55
CA ARG A 96 -0.04 20.27 -8.27
C ARG A 96 0.68 21.26 -7.36
N SER A 97 0.18 21.49 -6.15
CA SER A 97 0.81 22.38 -5.17
C SER A 97 1.77 21.65 -4.25
N GLY A 98 1.98 20.34 -4.45
CA GLY A 98 2.92 19.53 -3.66
C GLY A 98 2.32 18.89 -2.44
N GLN A 99 1.01 18.95 -2.26
CA GLN A 99 0.33 18.30 -1.13
C GLN A 99 0.06 16.84 -1.45
N ALA A 100 0.17 15.99 -0.43
CA ALA A 100 -0.16 14.58 -0.55
C ALA A 100 -1.00 14.15 0.64
N ALA A 101 -1.96 13.28 0.37
CA ALA A 101 -2.84 12.72 1.40
C ALA A 101 -2.94 11.22 1.22
N TRP A 102 -3.09 10.50 2.33
CA TRP A 102 -3.18 9.04 2.36
C TRP A 102 -4.54 8.61 2.83
N THR A 103 -5.07 7.57 2.18
CA THR A 103 -6.19 6.78 2.70
C THR A 103 -5.82 5.31 2.63
N TRP A 104 -6.36 4.52 3.54
CA TRP A 104 -6.03 3.10 3.63
C TRP A 104 -7.14 2.34 4.34
N GLY A 105 -7.11 1.03 4.17
CA GLY A 105 -8.06 0.13 4.81
C GLY A 105 -7.58 -1.31 4.76
N LEU A 106 -8.33 -2.19 5.39
CA LEU A 106 -8.00 -3.62 5.41
C LEU A 106 -8.68 -4.41 4.30
N GLY A 107 -9.57 -3.82 3.59
CA GLY A 107 -10.19 -4.38 2.40
C GLY A 107 -10.94 -5.68 2.60
#